data_0e5666cdcd3fcf17e4faeee4056d7c84
#
_entry.id   0e5666cdcd3fcf17e4faeee4056d7c84
#
_cell.length_a   1.000
_cell.length_b   1.000
_cell.length_c   1.000
_cell.angle_alpha   90.00
_cell.angle_beta   90.00
_cell.angle_gamma   90.00
#
_symmetry.space_group_name_H-M   'P 1'
#
loop_
_entity.id
_entity.type
_entity.pdbx_description
1 polymer ?
#
loop_
_entity_poly.entity_id
_entity_poly.type
_entity_poly.pdbx_seq_one_letter_code
_entity_poly.pdbx_strand_id
1 'polypeptide(L)'
;TCALPICIWDVRGRLDHPIDYAENPTKTANPKYTEADLQAMVDVMEYATNKNKTEQRFFVTGVNCDPTTARDEMMITKAGWSDTSEIVCYHGFQSFKHGEVTPEQAHEVGVKLAERMWGDRFQVIVATHLNTDCLHNHFVVNSVSFADGMHYHDNKANLRLLRQRSDELCREYALSVIEHPSGKKKPYALYQAEKQGRPTRDNVARQAVDEAISKSFTLKDFDRQLAEMGYRINFDPNRKYWTIIGKGWQRPKRLYKLGEEYTNDRIMERIRENSYAVKFQSFSEPQPQVKVYRVKGSLKNAKKIGGLRGLYLHYCYKLG
;
A
#
# COMPACT_ATOMS: atom_id res chain seq x y z
N THR A 1 -1.94 1.98 5.19
CA THR A 1 -0.68 2.28 5.89
C THR A 1 -0.05 3.50 5.24
N CYS A 2 -0.10 4.65 5.92
CA CYS A 2 0.40 5.94 5.43
C CYS A 2 1.91 6.14 5.60
N ALA A 3 2.66 5.15 5.99
CA ALA A 3 4.12 5.23 5.99
C ALA A 3 4.63 5.18 4.54
N LEU A 4 4.62 6.33 3.86
CA LEU A 4 5.31 6.49 2.60
C LEU A 4 6.80 6.68 2.92
N PRO A 5 7.69 5.89 2.31
CA PRO A 5 9.11 6.07 2.51
C PRO A 5 9.51 7.47 2.03
N ILE A 6 10.49 8.06 2.72
CA ILE A 6 11.10 9.31 2.26
C ILE A 6 11.65 9.14 0.83
N CYS A 7 11.36 10.09 -0.04
CA CYS A 7 11.78 10.12 -1.44
C CYS A 7 12.26 11.51 -1.81
N ILE A 8 13.18 11.58 -2.78
CA ILE A 8 13.68 12.81 -3.37
C ILE A 8 13.87 12.57 -4.87
N TRP A 9 13.68 13.62 -5.70
CA TRP A 9 13.86 13.59 -7.16
C TRP A 9 14.30 14.96 -7.68
N ASP A 10 14.93 14.97 -8.84
CA ASP A 10 15.34 16.18 -9.54
C ASP A 10 14.14 16.95 -10.11
N VAL A 11 14.24 18.27 -10.10
CA VAL A 11 13.27 19.19 -10.71
C VAL A 11 13.98 20.02 -11.76
N ARG A 12 13.38 20.09 -12.94
CA ARG A 12 13.89 20.85 -14.09
C ARG A 12 12.91 21.96 -14.45
N GLY A 13 13.42 23.03 -15.01
CA GLY A 13 12.63 24.18 -15.42
C GLY A 13 12.63 25.30 -14.39
N ARG A 14 11.47 25.64 -13.81
CA ARG A 14 11.35 26.81 -12.92
C ARG A 14 11.41 26.42 -11.45
N LEU A 15 12.23 27.12 -10.66
CA LEU A 15 12.42 26.91 -9.22
C LEU A 15 11.19 27.34 -8.39
N ASP A 16 10.43 28.33 -8.87
CA ASP A 16 9.23 28.83 -8.20
C ASP A 16 8.16 27.73 -7.99
N HIS A 17 7.93 26.87 -8.98
CA HIS A 17 6.91 25.83 -8.87
C HIS A 17 7.06 24.89 -7.66
N PRO A 18 8.23 24.30 -7.37
CA PRO A 18 8.39 23.45 -6.19
C PRO A 18 8.27 24.24 -4.88
N ILE A 19 8.78 25.47 -4.83
CA ILE A 19 8.70 26.32 -3.64
C ILE A 19 7.24 26.72 -3.39
N ASP A 20 6.56 27.27 -4.39
CA ASP A 20 5.14 27.66 -4.28
C ASP A 20 4.24 26.46 -3.91
N TYR A 21 4.56 25.27 -4.43
CA TYR A 21 3.83 24.06 -4.06
C TYR A 21 4.04 23.66 -2.59
N ALA A 22 5.28 23.69 -2.13
CA ALA A 22 5.63 23.34 -0.77
C ALA A 22 5.07 24.34 0.25
N GLU A 23 5.21 25.64 -0.05
CA GLU A 23 4.77 26.73 0.83
C GLU A 23 3.30 27.11 0.70
N ASN A 24 2.51 26.43 -0.13
CA ASN A 24 1.12 26.80 -0.42
C ASN A 24 0.30 26.94 0.87
N PRO A 25 -0.21 28.15 1.18
CA PRO A 25 -0.92 28.42 2.44
C PRO A 25 -2.14 27.54 2.64
N THR A 26 -2.84 27.16 1.56
CA THR A 26 -4.01 26.27 1.66
C THR A 26 -3.64 24.84 2.04
N LYS A 27 -2.39 24.45 1.89
CA LYS A 27 -1.88 23.11 2.24
C LYS A 27 -1.14 23.08 3.58
N THR A 28 -0.49 24.19 3.94
CA THR A 28 0.19 24.35 5.23
C THR A 28 -0.78 24.79 6.34
N ALA A 29 -1.94 25.36 6.00
CA ALA A 29 -3.02 25.62 6.94
C ALA A 29 -3.95 24.41 7.07
N ASN A 30 -4.19 23.95 8.28
CA ASN A 30 -5.14 22.88 8.54
C ASN A 30 -6.52 23.46 8.91
N PRO A 31 -7.59 23.19 8.14
CA PRO A 31 -8.92 23.64 8.46
C PRO A 31 -9.49 23.01 9.75
N LYS A 32 -8.83 22.02 10.34
CA LYS A 32 -9.20 21.41 11.64
C LYS A 32 -8.72 22.22 12.84
N TYR A 33 -7.80 23.16 12.65
CA TYR A 33 -7.32 24.04 13.71
C TYR A 33 -8.03 25.39 13.61
N THR A 34 -8.60 25.83 14.71
CA THR A 34 -9.18 27.17 14.82
C THR A 34 -8.06 28.20 14.90
N GLU A 35 -8.40 29.48 14.59
CA GLU A 35 -7.45 30.60 14.74
C GLU A 35 -6.89 30.71 16.16
N ALA A 36 -7.67 30.31 17.18
CA ALA A 36 -7.25 30.21 18.58
C ALA A 36 -6.25 29.08 18.83
N ASP A 37 -6.40 27.93 18.16
CA ASP A 37 -5.45 26.81 18.26
C ASP A 37 -4.12 27.19 17.61
N LEU A 38 -4.18 27.89 16.47
CA LEU A 38 -3.01 28.42 15.78
C LEU A 38 -2.29 29.46 16.66
N GLN A 39 -3.02 30.36 17.35
CA GLN A 39 -2.42 31.34 18.24
C GLN A 39 -1.78 30.69 19.46
N ALA A 40 -2.39 29.68 20.06
CA ALA A 40 -1.80 28.94 21.18
C ALA A 40 -0.51 28.21 20.76
N MET A 41 -0.42 27.74 19.50
CA MET A 41 0.79 27.16 18.93
C MET A 41 1.88 28.22 18.72
N VAL A 42 1.51 29.44 18.29
CA VAL A 42 2.42 30.60 18.18
C VAL A 42 3.06 30.92 19.53
N ASP A 43 2.24 31.04 20.58
CA ASP A 43 2.71 31.40 21.92
C ASP A 43 3.73 30.38 22.46
N VAL A 44 3.56 29.10 22.16
CA VAL A 44 4.51 28.04 22.52
C VAL A 44 5.79 28.11 21.67
N MET A 45 5.69 28.44 20.39
CA MET A 45 6.85 28.59 19.51
C MET A 45 7.62 29.89 19.75
N GLU A 46 6.95 31.00 20.06
CA GLU A 46 7.61 32.26 20.44
C GLU A 46 8.39 32.13 21.74
N TYR A 47 7.96 31.28 22.66
CA TYR A 47 8.72 30.95 23.87
C TYR A 47 9.97 30.13 23.58
N ALA A 48 9.94 29.31 22.51
CA ALA A 48 11.05 28.43 22.12
C ALA A 48 12.03 29.07 21.12
N THR A 49 11.62 30.07 20.34
CA THR A 49 12.44 30.70 19.29
C THR A 49 12.29 32.22 19.31
N ASN A 50 13.37 32.89 19.70
CA ASN A 50 13.53 34.33 19.81
C ASN A 50 13.10 35.10 18.56
N LYS A 51 12.11 36.03 18.74
CA LYS A 51 11.82 37.29 18.04
C LYS A 51 12.17 37.45 16.56
N ASN A 52 11.17 37.69 15.78
CA ASN A 52 11.03 38.41 14.50
C ASN A 52 10.57 37.57 13.31
N LYS A 53 9.41 36.94 13.39
CA LYS A 53 8.68 36.61 12.17
C LYS A 53 7.19 36.44 12.49
N THR A 54 6.49 37.56 12.49
CA THR A 54 5.08 37.64 12.21
C THR A 54 4.90 37.39 10.72
N GLU A 55 4.17 36.32 10.40
CA GLU A 55 3.13 36.22 9.40
C GLU A 55 2.96 34.78 8.91
N GLN A 56 1.89 34.11 9.36
CA GLN A 56 1.14 33.00 8.71
C GLN A 56 1.88 31.76 8.13
N ARG A 57 3.19 31.56 8.37
CA ARG A 57 3.97 30.44 7.83
C ARG A 57 4.60 29.57 8.92
N PHE A 58 3.78 29.09 9.87
CA PHE A 58 4.30 28.39 11.05
C PHE A 58 5.04 27.08 10.74
N PHE A 59 4.74 26.46 9.61
CA PHE A 59 5.31 25.18 9.24
C PHE A 59 6.16 25.27 7.96
N VAL A 60 6.85 26.40 7.78
CA VAL A 60 7.82 26.60 6.72
C VAL A 60 9.11 27.18 7.32
N THR A 61 10.22 26.45 7.17
CA THR A 61 11.53 26.82 7.67
C THR A 61 12.57 26.73 6.57
N GLY A 62 13.46 27.73 6.48
CA GLY A 62 14.64 27.70 5.64
C GLY A 62 15.87 27.22 6.42
N VAL A 63 16.62 26.32 5.84
CA VAL A 63 17.94 25.91 6.29
C VAL A 63 18.95 26.55 5.34
N ASN A 64 19.85 27.39 5.86
CA ASN A 64 20.82 28.22 5.11
C ASN A 64 20.17 29.20 4.10
N CYS A 65 18.89 29.53 4.27
CA CYS A 65 18.21 30.58 3.50
C CYS A 65 16.98 31.08 4.29
N ASP A 66 16.51 32.28 3.95
CA ASP A 66 15.25 32.78 4.47
C ASP A 66 14.10 32.25 3.61
N PRO A 67 13.06 31.65 4.22
CA PRO A 67 11.92 31.12 3.45
C PRO A 67 11.27 32.13 2.51
N THR A 68 11.25 33.42 2.89
CA THR A 68 10.62 34.48 2.10
C THR A 68 11.42 34.88 0.85
N THR A 69 12.71 34.66 0.87
CA THR A 69 13.67 35.03 -0.20
C THR A 69 14.42 33.83 -0.78
N ALA A 70 14.07 32.60 -0.32
CA ALA A 70 14.81 31.39 -0.66
C ALA A 70 14.99 31.15 -2.15
N ARG A 71 13.98 31.49 -2.95
CA ARG A 71 14.07 31.40 -4.40
C ARG A 71 15.20 32.23 -4.96
N ASP A 72 15.25 33.50 -4.56
CA ASP A 72 16.23 34.42 -5.07
C ASP A 72 17.64 34.10 -4.53
N GLU A 73 17.73 33.71 -3.27
CA GLU A 73 19.00 33.24 -2.67
C GLU A 73 19.56 32.00 -3.37
N MET A 74 18.69 31.00 -3.67
CA MET A 74 19.10 29.81 -4.41
C MET A 74 19.54 30.14 -5.83
N MET A 75 18.87 31.08 -6.49
CA MET A 75 19.25 31.55 -7.83
C MET A 75 20.56 32.32 -7.79
N ILE A 76 20.79 33.17 -6.78
CA ILE A 76 22.06 33.89 -6.57
C ILE A 76 23.23 32.92 -6.38
N THR A 77 23.01 31.87 -5.55
CA THR A 77 24.01 30.81 -5.35
C THR A 77 24.36 30.13 -6.67
N LYS A 78 23.38 29.76 -7.48
CA LYS A 78 23.58 29.12 -8.79
C LYS A 78 24.34 30.05 -9.74
N ALA A 79 23.96 31.32 -9.80
CA ALA A 79 24.64 32.32 -10.63
C ALA A 79 26.08 32.56 -10.18
N GLY A 80 26.31 32.63 -8.87
CA GLY A 80 27.66 32.82 -8.29
C GLY A 80 28.66 31.72 -8.67
N TRP A 81 28.16 30.49 -8.82
CA TRP A 81 28.94 29.34 -9.27
C TRP A 81 28.86 29.10 -10.80
N SER A 82 28.25 30.03 -11.57
CA SER A 82 28.04 29.90 -13.02
C SER A 82 27.37 28.57 -13.42
N ASP A 83 26.41 28.11 -12.64
CA ASP A 83 25.72 26.85 -12.89
C ASP A 83 24.84 26.93 -14.15
N THR A 84 25.07 26.01 -15.08
CA THR A 84 24.32 25.86 -16.34
C THR A 84 23.46 24.58 -16.38
N SER A 85 23.36 23.89 -15.27
CA SER A 85 22.59 22.65 -15.19
C SER A 85 21.08 22.90 -15.41
N GLU A 86 20.42 21.98 -16.12
CA GLU A 86 18.97 21.98 -16.25
C GLU A 86 18.25 21.65 -14.94
N ILE A 87 18.94 21.02 -13.97
CA ILE A 87 18.37 20.69 -12.66
C ILE A 87 18.41 21.95 -11.79
N VAL A 88 17.24 22.48 -11.49
CA VAL A 88 17.13 23.70 -10.69
C VAL A 88 17.12 23.45 -9.19
N CYS A 89 16.50 22.35 -8.75
CA CYS A 89 16.48 21.91 -7.36
C CYS A 89 16.13 20.42 -7.28
N TYR A 90 16.17 19.90 -6.07
CA TYR A 90 15.59 18.59 -5.76
C TYR A 90 14.38 18.76 -4.86
N HIS A 91 13.32 18.02 -5.14
CA HIS A 91 12.11 18.00 -4.33
C HIS A 91 11.97 16.65 -3.66
N GLY A 92 11.77 16.63 -2.35
CA GLY A 92 11.59 15.43 -1.57
C GLY A 92 10.39 15.54 -0.64
N PHE A 93 9.98 14.40 -0.09
CA PHE A 93 8.99 14.38 0.99
C PHE A 93 9.31 13.29 1.99
N GLN A 94 8.92 13.53 3.26
CA GLN A 94 8.91 12.58 4.37
C GLN A 94 7.49 12.51 4.93
N SER A 95 6.92 11.34 5.06
CA SER A 95 5.55 11.16 5.52
C SER A 95 5.49 10.36 6.81
N PHE A 96 4.56 10.72 7.69
CA PHE A 96 4.34 10.08 8.97
C PHE A 96 3.05 9.24 8.95
N LYS A 97 2.95 8.29 9.85
CA LYS A 97 1.73 7.49 10.02
C LYS A 97 0.62 8.38 10.59
N HIS A 98 -0.61 8.11 10.19
CA HIS A 98 -1.77 8.86 10.67
C HIS A 98 -1.86 8.86 12.21
N GLY A 99 -1.96 10.06 12.79
CA GLY A 99 -2.13 10.26 14.23
C GLY A 99 -0.88 9.96 15.08
N GLU A 100 0.29 9.75 14.47
CA GLU A 100 1.52 9.42 15.18
C GLU A 100 2.32 10.64 15.63
N VAL A 101 2.19 11.76 14.93
CA VAL A 101 2.92 13.00 15.19
C VAL A 101 1.97 14.19 15.28
N THR A 102 2.36 15.19 16.08
CA THR A 102 1.75 16.52 16.02
C THR A 102 2.36 17.32 14.86
N PRO A 103 1.71 18.39 14.37
CA PRO A 103 2.29 19.25 13.35
C PRO A 103 3.69 19.78 13.70
N GLU A 104 3.88 20.20 14.95
CA GLU A 104 5.14 20.73 15.48
C GLU A 104 6.23 19.65 15.46
N GLN A 105 5.92 18.46 15.94
CA GLN A 105 6.86 17.33 15.93
C GLN A 105 7.23 16.92 14.50
N ALA A 106 6.25 16.90 13.59
CA ALA A 106 6.49 16.59 12.19
C ALA A 106 7.44 17.61 11.56
N HIS A 107 7.20 18.90 11.82
CA HIS A 107 8.02 19.99 11.30
C HIS A 107 9.44 19.95 11.91
N GLU A 108 9.57 19.80 13.22
CA GLU A 108 10.86 19.70 13.90
C GLU A 108 11.71 18.54 13.37
N VAL A 109 11.11 17.36 13.20
CA VAL A 109 11.78 16.19 12.60
C VAL A 109 12.24 16.50 11.17
N GLY A 110 11.42 17.21 10.39
CA GLY A 110 11.76 17.63 9.03
C GLY A 110 12.96 18.59 9.01
N VAL A 111 12.94 19.61 9.86
CA VAL A 111 14.04 20.59 9.95
C VAL A 111 15.34 19.90 10.37
N LYS A 112 15.32 19.09 11.44
CA LYS A 112 16.49 18.32 11.87
C LYS A 112 17.02 17.38 10.81
N LEU A 113 16.15 16.77 10.01
CA LEU A 113 16.55 15.93 8.89
C LEU A 113 17.25 16.75 7.81
N ALA A 114 16.71 17.92 7.47
CA ALA A 114 17.31 18.83 6.49
C ALA A 114 18.69 19.29 6.95
N GLU A 115 18.83 19.70 8.20
CA GLU A 115 20.11 20.09 8.80
C GLU A 115 21.14 18.97 8.74
N ARG A 116 20.77 17.75 9.20
CA ARG A 116 21.68 16.58 9.20
C ARG A 116 22.08 16.13 7.80
N MET A 117 21.21 16.32 6.81
CA MET A 117 21.43 15.80 5.46
C MET A 117 22.13 16.81 4.54
N TRP A 118 21.75 18.09 4.65
CA TRP A 118 22.13 19.13 3.70
C TRP A 118 22.69 20.40 4.35
N GLY A 119 22.57 20.57 5.69
CA GLY A 119 22.86 21.81 6.39
C GLY A 119 24.27 22.36 6.20
N ASP A 120 25.24 21.50 5.97
CA ASP A 120 26.64 21.93 5.75
C ASP A 120 26.89 22.59 4.38
N ARG A 121 26.00 22.31 3.37
CA ARG A 121 26.34 22.59 1.98
C ARG A 121 25.22 23.16 1.12
N PHE A 122 23.96 22.95 1.48
CA PHE A 122 22.85 23.29 0.61
C PHE A 122 21.81 24.17 1.32
N GLN A 123 21.18 25.03 0.54
CA GLN A 123 20.00 25.77 0.96
C GLN A 123 18.79 24.85 0.82
N VAL A 124 17.92 24.81 1.85
CA VAL A 124 16.76 23.92 1.88
C VAL A 124 15.55 24.66 2.42
N ILE A 125 14.40 24.50 1.79
CA ILE A 125 13.10 24.84 2.35
C ILE A 125 12.47 23.56 2.88
N VAL A 126 12.01 23.61 4.12
CA VAL A 126 11.23 22.56 4.77
C VAL A 126 9.83 23.10 5.01
N ALA A 127 8.81 22.44 4.45
CA ALA A 127 7.42 22.82 4.65
C ALA A 127 6.60 21.59 5.06
N THR A 128 5.81 21.72 6.14
CA THR A 128 4.95 20.63 6.62
C THR A 128 3.52 20.84 6.17
N HIS A 129 2.98 19.88 5.43
CA HIS A 129 1.60 19.91 4.97
C HIS A 129 0.66 19.25 5.99
N LEU A 130 -0.39 19.97 6.36
CA LEU A 130 -1.36 19.60 7.39
C LEU A 130 -2.73 19.20 6.82
N ASN A 131 -2.96 19.41 5.54
CA ASN A 131 -4.24 19.24 4.87
C ASN A 131 -4.59 17.80 4.48
N THR A 132 -3.81 16.83 4.95
CA THR A 132 -4.03 15.41 4.68
C THR A 132 -4.09 14.60 5.98
N ASP A 133 -4.70 13.42 5.93
CA ASP A 133 -4.77 12.52 7.09
C ASP A 133 -3.39 12.09 7.63
N CYS A 134 -2.36 12.18 6.78
CA CYS A 134 -0.99 11.86 7.13
C CYS A 134 -0.14 13.11 6.97
N LEU A 135 0.37 13.63 8.07
CA LEU A 135 1.30 14.75 8.03
C LEU A 135 2.55 14.38 7.23
N HIS A 136 3.05 15.32 6.46
CA HIS A 136 4.24 15.10 5.66
C HIS A 136 5.03 16.38 5.42
N ASN A 137 6.34 16.24 5.49
CA ASN A 137 7.29 17.31 5.17
C ASN A 137 7.63 17.29 3.70
N HIS A 138 7.70 18.45 3.10
CA HIS A 138 8.31 18.69 1.80
C HIS A 138 9.69 19.33 1.99
N PHE A 139 10.63 18.91 1.17
CA PHE A 139 11.98 19.48 1.10
C PHE A 139 12.21 20.02 -0.29
N VAL A 140 12.62 21.27 -0.41
CA VAL A 140 13.13 21.84 -1.65
C VAL A 140 14.60 22.17 -1.43
N VAL A 141 15.48 21.41 -2.05
CA VAL A 141 16.93 21.48 -1.86
C VAL A 141 17.55 22.13 -3.09
N ASN A 142 18.37 23.18 -2.92
CA ASN A 142 19.11 23.75 -4.02
C ASN A 142 20.00 22.70 -4.68
N SER A 143 20.04 22.67 -6.01
CA SER A 143 20.88 21.70 -6.74
C SER A 143 22.37 21.96 -6.61
N VAL A 144 22.77 23.20 -6.25
CA VAL A 144 24.16 23.63 -6.13
C VAL A 144 24.48 23.96 -4.68
N SER A 145 25.59 23.48 -4.21
CA SER A 145 26.15 23.77 -2.89
C SER A 145 26.62 25.23 -2.82
N PHE A 146 26.23 25.95 -1.77
CA PHE A 146 26.73 27.28 -1.52
C PHE A 146 28.19 27.27 -1.06
N ALA A 147 28.66 26.16 -0.48
CA ALA A 147 29.98 26.06 0.11
C ALA A 147 31.10 25.82 -0.93
N ASP A 148 30.82 25.05 -1.99
CA ASP A 148 31.83 24.57 -2.93
C ASP A 148 31.36 24.49 -4.39
N GLY A 149 30.14 24.89 -4.70
CA GLY A 149 29.57 24.85 -6.05
C GLY A 149 29.27 23.44 -6.59
N MET A 150 29.49 22.39 -5.81
CA MET A 150 29.24 21.02 -6.27
C MET A 150 27.75 20.73 -6.29
N HIS A 151 27.32 19.95 -7.28
CA HIS A 151 25.93 19.54 -7.39
C HIS A 151 25.56 18.46 -6.37
N TYR A 152 24.32 18.53 -5.87
CA TYR A 152 23.70 17.42 -5.18
C TYR A 152 23.39 16.29 -6.18
N HIS A 153 23.54 15.05 -5.74
CA HIS A 153 23.22 13.88 -6.56
C HIS A 153 22.24 12.98 -5.81
N ASP A 154 21.07 12.71 -6.39
CA ASP A 154 20.06 11.79 -5.86
C ASP A 154 20.36 10.30 -6.14
N ASN A 155 21.62 9.93 -6.12
CA ASN A 155 22.05 8.56 -6.35
C ASN A 155 21.55 7.61 -5.25
N LYS A 156 21.67 6.29 -5.51
CA LYS A 156 21.21 5.25 -4.59
C LYS A 156 21.89 5.31 -3.21
N ALA A 157 23.12 5.80 -3.12
CA ALA A 157 23.84 5.93 -1.86
C ALA A 157 23.22 7.07 -1.01
N ASN A 158 23.03 8.24 -1.61
CA ASN A 158 22.42 9.40 -0.94
C ASN A 158 20.95 9.10 -0.54
N LEU A 159 20.21 8.38 -1.38
CA LEU A 159 18.86 7.96 -1.01
C LEU A 159 18.85 6.98 0.17
N ARG A 160 19.83 6.07 0.27
CA ARG A 160 19.96 5.18 1.44
C ARG A 160 20.31 5.99 2.69
N LEU A 161 21.26 6.91 2.58
CA LEU A 161 21.68 7.78 3.68
C LEU A 161 20.49 8.63 4.19
N LEU A 162 19.72 9.23 3.26
CA LEU A 162 18.53 9.98 3.61
C LEU A 162 17.50 9.15 4.38
N ARG A 163 17.26 7.90 3.95
CA ARG A 163 16.37 6.97 4.66
C ARG A 163 16.91 6.62 6.03
N GLN A 164 18.18 6.29 6.11
CA GLN A 164 18.81 5.95 7.38
C GLN A 164 18.71 7.09 8.39
N ARG A 165 19.03 8.32 8.01
CA ARG A 165 18.93 9.50 8.88
C ARG A 165 17.49 9.82 9.27
N SER A 166 16.55 9.63 8.35
CA SER A 166 15.12 9.74 8.66
C SER A 166 14.67 8.70 9.68
N ASP A 167 15.08 7.43 9.51
CA ASP A 167 14.74 6.34 10.43
C ASP A 167 15.39 6.54 11.82
N GLU A 168 16.61 7.05 11.87
CA GLU A 168 17.31 7.41 13.11
C GLU A 168 16.53 8.49 13.87
N LEU A 169 16.15 9.58 13.19
CA LEU A 169 15.34 10.65 13.78
C LEU A 169 13.97 10.14 14.24
N CYS A 170 13.29 9.33 13.42
CA CYS A 170 12.01 8.75 13.82
C CYS A 170 12.14 7.92 15.11
N ARG A 171 13.23 7.17 15.28
CA ARG A 171 13.48 6.42 16.54
C ARG A 171 13.79 7.35 17.71
N GLU A 172 14.55 8.45 17.51
CA GLU A 172 14.82 9.46 18.54
C GLU A 172 13.52 10.07 19.09
N TYR A 173 12.51 10.24 18.23
CA TYR A 173 11.19 10.76 18.58
C TYR A 173 10.15 9.68 18.92
N ALA A 174 10.58 8.41 19.08
CA ALA A 174 9.72 7.24 19.34
C ALA A 174 8.63 7.04 18.27
N LEU A 175 8.91 7.39 17.02
CA LEU A 175 8.03 7.24 15.88
C LEU A 175 8.28 5.91 15.16
N SER A 176 7.28 5.41 14.42
CA SER A 176 7.38 4.16 13.68
C SER A 176 8.31 4.29 12.47
N VAL A 177 9.09 3.25 12.23
CA VAL A 177 9.93 3.08 11.03
C VAL A 177 9.50 1.86 10.22
N ILE A 178 9.75 1.88 8.91
CA ILE A 178 9.46 0.73 8.05
C ILE A 178 10.66 -0.21 8.05
N GLU A 179 10.67 -1.19 8.94
CA GLU A 179 11.77 -2.17 9.05
C GLU A 179 11.84 -3.10 7.83
N HIS A 180 10.68 -3.50 7.31
CA HIS A 180 10.59 -4.41 6.16
C HIS A 180 9.77 -3.78 5.03
N PRO A 181 10.39 -2.98 4.15
CA PRO A 181 9.68 -2.42 3.02
C PRO A 181 9.19 -3.53 2.09
N SER A 182 7.87 -3.70 2.00
CA SER A 182 7.28 -4.66 1.08
C SER A 182 7.61 -4.28 -0.37
N GLY A 183 8.47 -5.07 -0.99
CA GLY A 183 8.73 -5.23 -2.42
C GLY A 183 8.54 -4.05 -3.38
N LYS A 184 8.46 -4.35 -4.67
CA LYS A 184 8.34 -3.37 -5.74
C LYS A 184 7.03 -2.59 -5.64
N LYS A 185 7.11 -1.27 -5.55
CA LYS A 185 5.96 -0.36 -5.54
C LYS A 185 5.09 -0.58 -6.79
N LYS A 186 3.77 -0.68 -6.59
CA LYS A 186 2.82 -0.56 -7.69
C LYS A 186 2.89 0.88 -8.23
N PRO A 187 2.81 1.11 -9.55
CA PRO A 187 2.65 2.45 -10.09
C PRO A 187 1.45 3.16 -9.42
N TYR A 188 1.62 4.44 -9.08
CA TYR A 188 0.60 5.21 -8.36
C TYR A 188 -0.78 5.19 -9.03
N ALA A 189 -0.82 5.30 -10.37
CA ALA A 189 -2.06 5.21 -11.13
C ALA A 189 -2.79 3.87 -10.93
N LEU A 190 -2.03 2.76 -10.86
CA LEU A 190 -2.59 1.44 -10.60
C LEU A 190 -3.11 1.30 -9.17
N TYR A 191 -2.36 1.83 -8.20
CA TYR A 191 -2.78 1.87 -6.80
C TYR A 191 -4.08 2.67 -6.62
N GLN A 192 -4.19 3.85 -7.23
CA GLN A 192 -5.39 4.68 -7.19
C GLN A 192 -6.59 4.01 -7.86
N ALA A 193 -6.38 3.36 -9.01
CA ALA A 193 -7.44 2.63 -9.68
C ALA A 193 -7.97 1.47 -8.81
N GLU A 194 -7.07 0.73 -8.15
CA GLU A 194 -7.45 -0.34 -7.22
C GLU A 194 -8.20 0.21 -6.00
N LYS A 195 -7.72 1.31 -5.41
CA LYS A 195 -8.36 1.97 -4.25
C LYS A 195 -9.78 2.47 -4.57
N GLN A 196 -10.01 2.92 -5.81
CA GLN A 196 -11.30 3.40 -6.29
C GLN A 196 -12.20 2.28 -6.84
N GLY A 197 -11.80 1.00 -6.72
CA GLY A 197 -12.55 -0.13 -7.26
C GLY A 197 -12.61 -0.18 -8.79
N ARG A 198 -11.80 0.63 -9.49
CA ARG A 198 -11.79 0.59 -10.96
C ARG A 198 -11.15 -0.71 -11.45
N PRO A 199 -11.70 -1.32 -12.53
CA PRO A 199 -11.15 -2.54 -13.07
C PRO A 199 -9.73 -2.30 -13.57
N THR A 200 -8.77 -2.99 -12.98
CA THR A 200 -7.39 -3.03 -13.45
C THR A 200 -7.10 -4.38 -14.07
N ARG A 201 -6.14 -4.44 -14.99
CA ARG A 201 -5.72 -5.68 -15.61
C ARG A 201 -5.40 -6.77 -14.58
N ASP A 202 -4.79 -6.40 -13.46
CA ASP A 202 -4.39 -7.33 -12.41
C ASP A 202 -5.59 -7.81 -11.59
N ASN A 203 -6.55 -6.92 -11.26
CA ASN A 203 -7.74 -7.29 -10.52
C ASN A 203 -8.68 -8.17 -11.34
N VAL A 204 -8.87 -7.83 -12.62
CA VAL A 204 -9.69 -8.63 -13.53
C VAL A 204 -9.06 -10.02 -13.74
N ALA A 205 -7.72 -10.10 -13.84
CA ALA A 205 -7.03 -11.39 -13.93
C ALA A 205 -7.19 -12.22 -12.65
N ARG A 206 -7.06 -11.61 -11.45
CA ARG A 206 -7.29 -12.31 -10.17
C ARG A 206 -8.70 -12.86 -10.09
N GLN A 207 -9.69 -12.03 -10.36
CA GLN A 207 -11.09 -12.43 -10.33
C GLN A 207 -11.36 -13.60 -11.29
N ALA A 208 -10.86 -13.54 -12.53
CA ALA A 208 -11.02 -14.63 -13.48
C ALA A 208 -10.34 -15.93 -13.02
N VAL A 209 -9.13 -15.84 -12.45
CA VAL A 209 -8.41 -17.01 -11.92
C VAL A 209 -9.13 -17.59 -10.71
N ASP A 210 -9.59 -16.75 -9.77
CA ASP A 210 -10.31 -17.21 -8.57
C ASP A 210 -11.64 -17.85 -8.93
N GLU A 211 -12.40 -17.28 -9.87
CA GLU A 211 -13.64 -17.84 -10.38
C GLU A 211 -13.40 -19.17 -11.11
N ALA A 212 -12.37 -19.24 -11.94
CA ALA A 212 -12.00 -20.48 -12.62
C ALA A 212 -11.59 -21.58 -11.62
N ILE A 213 -10.80 -21.25 -10.60
CA ILE A 213 -10.41 -22.20 -9.54
C ILE A 213 -11.66 -22.73 -8.83
N SER A 214 -12.58 -21.86 -8.42
CA SER A 214 -13.79 -22.27 -7.68
C SER A 214 -14.68 -23.26 -8.42
N LYS A 215 -14.62 -23.25 -9.76
CA LYS A 215 -15.43 -24.13 -10.64
C LYS A 215 -14.64 -25.33 -11.17
N SER A 216 -13.40 -25.52 -10.75
CA SER A 216 -12.50 -26.52 -11.32
C SER A 216 -12.09 -27.58 -10.30
N PHE A 217 -12.04 -28.83 -10.77
CA PHE A 217 -11.55 -29.98 -10.02
C PHE A 217 -10.26 -30.55 -10.61
N THR A 218 -9.92 -30.17 -11.84
CA THR A 218 -8.71 -30.55 -12.55
C THR A 218 -8.09 -29.34 -13.26
N LEU A 219 -6.81 -29.46 -13.64
CA LEU A 219 -6.15 -28.43 -14.45
C LEU A 219 -6.81 -28.26 -15.84
N LYS A 220 -7.41 -29.33 -16.39
CA LYS A 220 -8.15 -29.25 -17.66
C LYS A 220 -9.46 -28.46 -17.49
N ASP A 221 -10.15 -28.62 -16.36
CA ASP A 221 -11.33 -27.81 -16.04
C ASP A 221 -10.95 -26.35 -15.87
N PHE A 222 -9.86 -26.09 -15.16
CA PHE A 222 -9.35 -24.74 -14.94
C PHE A 222 -9.02 -24.03 -16.27
N ASP A 223 -8.34 -24.70 -17.19
CA ASP A 223 -8.06 -24.17 -18.54
C ASP A 223 -9.35 -23.86 -19.29
N ARG A 224 -10.32 -24.79 -19.27
CA ARG A 224 -11.63 -24.64 -19.93
C ARG A 224 -12.39 -23.44 -19.35
N GLN A 225 -12.47 -23.31 -18.02
CA GLN A 225 -13.17 -22.20 -17.36
C GLN A 225 -12.52 -20.84 -17.73
N LEU A 226 -11.20 -20.76 -17.74
CA LEU A 226 -10.51 -19.56 -18.20
C LEU A 226 -10.77 -19.25 -19.67
N ALA A 227 -10.81 -20.28 -20.53
CA ALA A 227 -11.09 -20.10 -21.96
C ALA A 227 -12.52 -19.58 -22.20
N GLU A 228 -13.52 -20.08 -21.46
CA GLU A 228 -14.90 -19.60 -21.49
C GLU A 228 -15.01 -18.12 -21.09
N MET A 229 -14.19 -17.66 -20.14
CA MET A 229 -14.09 -16.25 -19.74
C MET A 229 -13.22 -15.39 -20.68
N GLY A 230 -12.70 -15.96 -21.76
CA GLY A 230 -11.89 -15.25 -22.76
C GLY A 230 -10.40 -15.08 -22.40
N TYR A 231 -9.90 -15.91 -21.46
CA TYR A 231 -8.49 -15.96 -21.09
C TYR A 231 -7.84 -17.23 -21.64
N ARG A 232 -6.55 -17.12 -21.96
CA ARG A 232 -5.70 -18.27 -22.27
C ARG A 232 -4.56 -18.34 -21.26
N ILE A 233 -4.35 -19.53 -20.74
CA ILE A 233 -3.24 -19.81 -19.83
C ILE A 233 -2.18 -20.64 -20.53
N ASN A 234 -0.92 -20.45 -20.20
CA ASN A 234 0.19 -21.25 -20.67
C ASN A 234 0.82 -22.00 -19.51
N PHE A 235 0.67 -23.33 -19.52
CA PHE A 235 1.21 -24.29 -18.55
C PHE A 235 2.53 -24.93 -19.02
N ASP A 236 3.30 -24.28 -19.85
CA ASP A 236 4.56 -24.83 -20.38
C ASP A 236 5.43 -25.38 -19.25
N PRO A 237 5.71 -26.70 -19.19
CA PRO A 237 6.48 -27.34 -18.13
C PRO A 237 7.96 -26.88 -18.13
N ASN A 238 8.45 -26.34 -19.24
CA ASN A 238 9.81 -25.81 -19.35
C ASN A 238 9.92 -24.38 -18.78
N ARG A 239 8.80 -23.76 -18.41
CA ARG A 239 8.76 -22.42 -17.84
C ARG A 239 8.48 -22.45 -16.35
N LYS A 240 9.33 -21.81 -15.59
CA LYS A 240 9.21 -21.69 -14.14
C LYS A 240 7.85 -21.10 -13.68
N TYR A 241 7.20 -20.28 -14.52
CA TYR A 241 5.98 -19.57 -14.13
C TYR A 241 4.92 -19.65 -15.22
N TRP A 242 3.70 -19.96 -14.82
CA TRP A 242 2.54 -19.90 -15.72
C TRP A 242 2.18 -18.46 -16.06
N THR A 243 1.59 -18.31 -17.25
CA THR A 243 1.21 -16.98 -17.74
C THR A 243 -0.22 -17.00 -18.23
N ILE A 244 -0.94 -15.89 -17.99
CA ILE A 244 -2.30 -15.68 -18.47
C ILE A 244 -2.34 -14.51 -19.46
N ILE A 245 -3.14 -14.63 -20.48
CA ILE A 245 -3.42 -13.57 -21.46
C ILE A 245 -4.92 -13.47 -21.70
N GLY A 246 -5.49 -12.28 -21.54
CA GLY A 246 -6.88 -11.97 -21.85
C GLY A 246 -7.04 -11.38 -23.25
N LYS A 247 -8.28 -11.35 -23.74
CA LYS A 247 -8.61 -10.75 -25.02
C LYS A 247 -8.17 -9.27 -25.05
N GLY A 248 -7.47 -8.88 -26.11
CA GLY A 248 -6.95 -7.51 -26.27
C GLY A 248 -5.66 -7.20 -25.51
N TRP A 249 -5.07 -8.14 -24.80
CA TRP A 249 -3.79 -7.92 -24.14
C TRP A 249 -2.62 -8.12 -25.11
N GLN A 250 -1.73 -7.14 -25.18
CA GLN A 250 -0.54 -7.23 -26.02
C GLN A 250 0.53 -8.22 -25.52
N ARG A 251 0.61 -8.43 -24.19
CA ARG A 251 1.61 -9.30 -23.57
C ARG A 251 0.98 -10.14 -22.46
N PRO A 252 1.40 -11.42 -22.31
CA PRO A 252 0.93 -12.26 -21.21
C PRO A 252 1.41 -11.73 -19.86
N LYS A 253 0.64 -11.99 -18.82
CA LYS A 253 0.97 -11.71 -17.43
C LYS A 253 1.41 -12.98 -16.72
N ARG A 254 2.53 -12.96 -15.99
CA ARG A 254 2.95 -14.07 -15.14
C ARG A 254 2.08 -14.12 -13.89
N LEU A 255 1.49 -15.28 -13.59
CA LEU A 255 0.52 -15.43 -12.50
C LEU A 255 1.10 -15.09 -11.13
N TYR A 256 2.32 -15.50 -10.79
CA TYR A 256 2.95 -15.18 -9.50
C TYR A 256 3.05 -13.67 -9.20
N LYS A 257 2.99 -12.80 -10.25
CA LYS A 257 2.97 -11.34 -10.08
C LYS A 257 1.61 -10.80 -9.59
N LEU A 258 0.59 -11.63 -9.62
CA LEU A 258 -0.73 -11.29 -9.09
C LEU A 258 -0.79 -11.43 -7.55
N GLY A 259 0.13 -12.22 -6.98
CA GLY A 259 0.24 -12.48 -5.54
C GLY A 259 0.72 -13.90 -5.24
N GLU A 260 1.00 -14.21 -3.98
CA GLU A 260 1.47 -15.54 -3.54
C GLU A 260 0.43 -16.63 -3.80
N GLU A 261 -0.87 -16.31 -3.68
CA GLU A 261 -1.98 -17.21 -3.96
C GLU A 261 -2.10 -17.65 -5.43
N TYR A 262 -1.34 -16.99 -6.34
CA TYR A 262 -1.35 -17.24 -7.79
C TYR A 262 -0.05 -17.88 -8.29
N THR A 263 0.75 -18.46 -7.40
CA THR A 263 1.88 -19.32 -7.79
C THR A 263 1.36 -20.65 -8.35
N ASN A 264 2.16 -21.31 -9.19
CA ASN A 264 1.77 -22.57 -9.83
C ASN A 264 1.32 -23.62 -8.79
N ASP A 265 2.13 -23.75 -7.72
CA ASP A 265 1.88 -24.75 -6.66
C ASP A 265 0.61 -24.42 -5.89
N ARG A 266 0.40 -23.14 -5.56
CA ARG A 266 -0.75 -22.72 -4.80
C ARG A 266 -2.06 -22.85 -5.60
N ILE A 267 -2.04 -22.56 -6.90
CA ILE A 267 -3.21 -22.79 -7.78
C ILE A 267 -3.55 -24.29 -7.83
N MET A 268 -2.54 -25.17 -7.99
CA MET A 268 -2.77 -26.61 -7.99
C MET A 268 -3.33 -27.11 -6.65
N GLU A 269 -2.85 -26.58 -5.55
CA GLU A 269 -3.34 -26.90 -4.22
C GLU A 269 -4.81 -26.51 -4.04
N ARG A 270 -5.17 -25.26 -4.38
CA ARG A 270 -6.56 -24.76 -4.33
C ARG A 270 -7.51 -25.59 -5.19
N ILE A 271 -7.10 -26.03 -6.38
CA ILE A 271 -7.91 -26.92 -7.24
C ILE A 271 -8.08 -28.31 -6.57
N ARG A 272 -7.03 -28.83 -5.93
CA ARG A 272 -7.13 -30.10 -5.17
C ARG A 272 -8.06 -29.99 -3.97
N GLU A 273 -8.01 -28.89 -3.22
CA GLU A 273 -8.89 -28.63 -2.09
C GLU A 273 -10.37 -28.73 -2.51
N ASN A 274 -10.74 -28.16 -3.68
CA ASN A 274 -12.10 -28.32 -4.23
C ASN A 274 -12.45 -29.79 -4.47
N SER A 275 -11.53 -30.58 -5.01
CA SER A 275 -11.74 -32.01 -5.27
C SER A 275 -11.95 -32.80 -3.98
N TYR A 276 -11.25 -32.46 -2.91
CA TYR A 276 -11.46 -33.08 -1.59
C TYR A 276 -12.79 -32.67 -0.97
N ALA A 277 -13.14 -31.39 -1.01
CA ALA A 277 -14.40 -30.88 -0.45
C ALA A 277 -15.61 -31.59 -1.05
N VAL A 278 -15.63 -31.84 -2.36
CA VAL A 278 -16.73 -32.58 -3.03
C VAL A 278 -16.73 -34.05 -2.62
N LYS A 279 -15.57 -34.70 -2.49
CA LYS A 279 -15.51 -36.09 -2.00
C LYS A 279 -16.06 -36.24 -0.58
N PHE A 280 -15.76 -35.31 0.31
CA PHE A 280 -16.29 -35.35 1.69
C PHE A 280 -17.78 -35.06 1.75
N GLN A 281 -18.33 -34.19 0.91
CA GLN A 281 -19.77 -33.94 0.81
C GLN A 281 -20.55 -35.17 0.26
N SER A 282 -19.92 -35.96 -0.60
CA SER A 282 -20.54 -37.20 -1.13
C SER A 282 -20.47 -38.38 -0.16
N PHE A 283 -19.67 -38.28 0.90
CA PHE A 283 -19.57 -39.28 2.00
C PHE A 283 -20.35 -38.90 3.26
N SER A 284 -21.20 -37.86 3.24
CA SER A 284 -22.24 -37.76 4.25
C SER A 284 -23.11 -39.00 4.11
N GLU A 285 -23.07 -39.86 5.13
CA GLU A 285 -23.84 -41.14 5.14
C GLU A 285 -25.27 -40.88 4.65
N PRO A 286 -25.78 -41.69 3.69
CA PRO A 286 -27.16 -41.56 3.31
C PRO A 286 -28.00 -41.77 4.58
N GLN A 287 -28.72 -40.74 4.98
CA GLN A 287 -29.71 -40.87 6.08
C GLN A 287 -30.51 -42.11 5.83
N PRO A 288 -30.55 -43.08 6.75
CA PRO A 288 -31.32 -44.32 6.54
C PRO A 288 -32.74 -43.89 6.24
N GLN A 289 -33.17 -44.10 5.01
CA GLN A 289 -34.55 -43.87 4.64
C GLN A 289 -35.40 -44.88 5.44
N VAL A 290 -35.94 -44.42 6.54
CA VAL A 290 -36.91 -45.20 7.31
C VAL A 290 -38.12 -45.38 6.41
N LYS A 291 -38.18 -46.53 5.74
CA LYS A 291 -39.37 -46.92 4.99
C LYS A 291 -40.48 -47.18 6.00
N VAL A 292 -41.32 -46.19 6.25
CA VAL A 292 -42.51 -46.34 7.05
C VAL A 292 -43.51 -47.19 6.27
N TYR A 293 -43.56 -48.50 6.57
CA TYR A 293 -44.59 -49.41 6.04
C TYR A 293 -45.91 -49.19 6.83
N ARG A 294 -46.85 -48.44 6.24
CA ARG A 294 -48.19 -48.36 6.76
C ARG A 294 -48.92 -49.70 6.43
N VAL A 295 -49.07 -50.55 7.41
CA VAL A 295 -49.88 -51.76 7.28
C VAL A 295 -51.37 -51.34 7.21
N LYS A 296 -51.91 -51.37 6.01
CA LYS A 296 -53.37 -51.21 5.82
C LYS A 296 -54.03 -52.59 6.05
N GLY A 297 -54.67 -52.77 7.20
CA GLY A 297 -55.48 -53.98 7.49
C GLY A 297 -55.51 -54.38 8.98
N SER A 298 -56.50 -55.16 9.40
CA SER A 298 -56.62 -55.68 10.77
C SER A 298 -55.48 -56.70 11.03
N LEU A 299 -54.72 -56.55 12.12
CA LEU A 299 -53.66 -57.46 12.57
C LEU A 299 -54.17 -58.87 12.93
N LYS A 300 -55.50 -59.11 12.91
CA LYS A 300 -56.11 -60.43 13.25
C LYS A 300 -55.71 -61.56 12.32
N ASN A 301 -55.24 -61.30 11.11
CA ASN A 301 -54.81 -62.29 10.11
C ASN A 301 -53.34 -62.29 9.77
N ALA A 302 -52.51 -61.62 10.57
CA ALA A 302 -51.07 -61.58 10.32
C ALA A 302 -50.44 -62.94 10.74
N LYS A 303 -49.75 -63.63 9.83
CA LYS A 303 -48.95 -64.82 10.15
C LYS A 303 -47.90 -64.45 11.21
N LYS A 304 -47.85 -65.20 12.29
CA LYS A 304 -46.83 -65.07 13.32
C LYS A 304 -45.45 -65.23 12.68
N ILE A 305 -44.62 -64.16 12.75
CA ILE A 305 -43.24 -64.19 12.30
C ILE A 305 -42.45 -64.81 13.48
N GLY A 306 -41.98 -66.03 13.33
CA GLY A 306 -41.11 -66.69 14.32
C GLY A 306 -39.65 -66.57 14.01
N GLY A 307 -38.80 -67.05 14.93
CA GLY A 307 -37.40 -67.13 14.79
C GLY A 307 -36.65 -65.75 14.97
N LEU A 308 -35.40 -65.64 14.52
CA LEU A 308 -34.55 -64.46 14.66
C LEU A 308 -35.17 -63.14 14.10
N ARG A 309 -36.00 -63.29 13.06
CA ARG A 309 -36.73 -62.14 12.47
C ARG A 309 -37.86 -61.63 13.38
N GLY A 310 -38.50 -62.45 14.08
CA GLY A 310 -39.55 -62.12 15.07
C GLY A 310 -38.91 -61.44 16.29
N LEU A 311 -37.77 -61.94 16.74
CA LEU A 311 -36.99 -61.35 17.83
C LEU A 311 -36.43 -59.98 17.47
N TYR A 312 -35.88 -59.80 16.28
CA TYR A 312 -35.42 -58.54 15.77
C TYR A 312 -36.54 -57.48 15.72
N LEU A 313 -37.70 -57.82 15.18
CA LEU A 313 -38.85 -56.93 15.12
C LEU A 313 -39.41 -56.58 16.51
N HIS A 314 -39.37 -57.56 17.47
CA HIS A 314 -39.74 -57.31 18.86
C HIS A 314 -38.84 -56.27 19.53
N TYR A 315 -37.51 -56.37 19.33
CA TYR A 315 -36.56 -55.42 19.90
C TYR A 315 -36.59 -54.02 19.20
N CYS A 316 -36.80 -53.99 17.88
CA CYS A 316 -37.04 -52.73 17.19
C CYS A 316 -38.34 -52.03 17.68
N TYR A 317 -39.33 -52.74 18.06
CA TYR A 317 -40.58 -52.17 18.62
C TYR A 317 -40.44 -51.73 20.08
N LYS A 318 -39.54 -52.36 20.85
CA LYS A 318 -39.30 -52.05 22.25
C LYS A 318 -38.33 -50.90 22.48
N LEU A 319 -37.45 -50.68 21.53
CA LEU A 319 -36.37 -49.67 21.65
C LEU A 319 -36.68 -48.36 20.91
N GLY A 320 -37.86 -48.27 20.26
CA GLY A 320 -38.30 -47.04 19.54
C GLY A 320 -37.54 -46.83 18.30
#